data_1be0b608436698af586a65072489f530
#
_entry.id   1be0b608436698af586a65072489f530
#
_cell.length_a   1.000
_cell.length_b   1.000
_cell.length_c   1.000
_cell.angle_alpha   90.00
_cell.angle_beta   90.00
_cell.angle_gamma   90.00
#
_symmetry.space_group_name_H-M   'P 1'
#
loop_
_entity.id
_entity.type
_entity.pdbx_description
1 polymer ?
#
loop_
_entity_poly.entity_id
_entity_poly.type
_entity_poly.pdbx_seq_one_letter_code
_entity_poly.pdbx_strand_id
1 'polypeptide(L)'
;DEASPYALTGSIFSSDESNIQKAFNVLRFTAGNFYINDKPTGAVVGQQPFGGARASGTNDKAGGPLNLLRWISPRSVKRAIDIPQNWDYPFMGED
;
A
#
# COMPACT_ATOMS: atom_id res chain seq x y z
N ASP A 1 -9.70 10.06 -16.66
CA ASP A 1 -9.51 9.21 -15.50
C ASP A 1 -10.74 9.13 -14.59
N GLU A 2 -11.53 10.20 -14.52
CA GLU A 2 -12.75 10.22 -13.69
C GLU A 2 -13.94 9.46 -14.30
N ALA A 3 -13.77 8.94 -15.51
CA ALA A 3 -14.83 8.28 -16.27
C ALA A 3 -15.16 6.84 -15.78
N SER A 4 -14.30 6.24 -14.93
CA SER A 4 -14.50 4.86 -14.48
C SER A 4 -14.31 4.72 -12.97
N PRO A 5 -15.19 3.94 -12.30
CA PRO A 5 -14.99 3.58 -10.90
C PRO A 5 -13.89 2.52 -10.71
N TYR A 6 -13.42 1.88 -11.78
CA TYR A 6 -12.43 0.81 -11.72
C TYR A 6 -11.01 1.34 -11.90
N ALA A 7 -10.05 0.70 -11.23
CA ALA A 7 -8.63 1.08 -11.28
C ALA A 7 -7.75 -0.17 -11.06
N LEU A 8 -7.86 -1.15 -11.92
CA LEU A 8 -7.12 -2.41 -11.78
C LEU A 8 -5.68 -2.26 -12.29
N THR A 9 -5.53 -2.04 -13.56
CA THR A 9 -4.20 -1.91 -14.21
C THR A 9 -4.19 -0.73 -15.15
N GLY A 10 -3.02 -0.13 -15.33
CA GLY A 10 -2.79 0.93 -16.29
C GLY A 10 -1.37 0.89 -16.80
N SER A 11 -1.15 1.44 -17.98
CA SER A 11 0.17 1.52 -18.59
C SER A 11 0.35 2.83 -19.32
N ILE A 12 1.57 3.35 -19.29
CA ILE A 12 2.01 4.46 -20.13
C ILE A 12 3.28 4.08 -20.90
N PHE A 13 3.42 4.62 -22.09
CA PHE A 13 4.59 4.45 -22.93
C PHE A 13 5.17 5.82 -23.26
N SER A 14 6.41 6.04 -22.89
CA SER A 14 7.14 7.26 -23.22
C SER A 14 8.63 7.03 -23.08
N SER A 15 9.42 7.69 -23.93
CA SER A 15 10.87 7.78 -23.79
C SER A 15 11.33 9.05 -23.05
N ASP A 16 10.39 9.94 -22.73
CA ASP A 16 10.66 11.20 -22.05
C ASP A 16 10.37 11.05 -20.54
N GLU A 17 11.42 11.14 -19.74
CA GLU A 17 11.32 11.00 -18.28
C GLU A 17 10.40 12.04 -17.64
N SER A 18 10.37 13.27 -18.17
CA SER A 18 9.49 14.32 -17.64
C SER A 18 8.02 13.99 -17.85
N ASN A 19 7.67 13.39 -18.97
CA ASN A 19 6.32 12.91 -19.26
C ASN A 19 5.94 11.73 -18.38
N ILE A 20 6.88 10.83 -18.13
CA ILE A 20 6.70 9.69 -17.20
C ILE A 20 6.38 10.20 -15.80
N GLN A 21 7.17 11.13 -15.27
CA GLN A 21 6.96 11.70 -13.94
C GLN A 21 5.65 12.46 -13.83
N LYS A 22 5.29 13.23 -14.86
CA LYS A 22 4.00 13.91 -14.91
C LYS A 22 2.84 12.92 -14.87
N ALA A 23 2.89 11.89 -15.72
CA ALA A 23 1.85 10.86 -15.74
C ALA A 23 1.78 10.09 -14.42
N PHE A 24 2.92 9.72 -13.84
CA PHE A 24 3.00 9.05 -12.54
C PHE A 24 2.29 9.84 -11.43
N ASN A 25 2.49 11.14 -11.40
CA ASN A 25 1.86 12.00 -10.38
C ASN A 25 0.37 12.22 -10.64
N VAL A 26 -0.02 12.49 -11.87
CA VAL A 26 -1.41 12.79 -12.24
C VAL A 26 -2.28 11.53 -12.15
N LEU A 27 -1.73 10.37 -12.51
CA LEU A 27 -2.44 9.11 -12.62
C LEU A 27 -2.24 8.18 -11.40
N ARG A 28 -1.71 8.67 -10.30
CA ARG A 28 -1.33 7.85 -9.13
C ARG A 28 -2.47 7.05 -8.50
N PHE A 29 -3.72 7.44 -8.72
CA PHE A 29 -4.90 6.74 -8.20
C PHE A 29 -5.72 6.02 -9.27
N THR A 30 -5.18 5.86 -10.47
CA THR A 30 -5.91 5.28 -11.60
C THR A 30 -5.74 3.78 -11.75
N ALA A 31 -4.77 3.18 -11.07
CA ALA A 31 -4.48 1.77 -11.17
C ALA A 31 -3.84 1.23 -9.90
N GLY A 32 -4.23 0.03 -9.48
CA GLY A 32 -3.55 -0.71 -8.44
C GLY A 32 -2.18 -1.20 -8.91
N ASN A 33 -2.08 -1.64 -10.17
CA ASN A 33 -0.82 -1.95 -10.84
C ASN A 33 -0.60 -0.98 -12.00
N PHE A 34 0.44 -0.18 -11.90
CA PHE A 34 0.79 0.82 -12.89
C PHE A 34 2.11 0.45 -13.57
N TYR A 35 2.09 0.36 -14.89
CA TYR A 35 3.22 -0.08 -15.69
C TYR A 35 3.78 1.06 -16.54
N ILE A 36 5.11 1.14 -16.61
CA ILE A 36 5.82 2.13 -17.42
C ILE A 36 6.59 1.38 -18.48
N ASN A 37 6.29 1.67 -19.76
CA ASN A 37 6.89 1.02 -20.92
C ASN A 37 6.75 -0.50 -20.93
N ASP A 38 5.68 -1.00 -20.32
CA ASP A 38 5.36 -2.42 -20.31
C ASP A 38 3.84 -2.63 -20.45
N LYS A 39 3.44 -3.83 -20.81
CA LYS A 39 2.03 -4.19 -20.96
C LYS A 39 1.34 -4.26 -19.59
N PRO A 40 0.10 -3.77 -19.47
CA PRO A 40 -0.63 -3.73 -18.20
C PRO A 40 -1.30 -5.08 -17.86
N THR A 41 -0.57 -6.18 -17.99
CA THR A 41 -1.10 -7.54 -17.79
C THR A 41 0.02 -8.51 -17.45
N GLY A 42 -0.36 -9.70 -16.94
CA GLY A 42 0.60 -10.78 -16.68
C GLY A 42 1.49 -10.53 -15.47
N ALA A 43 0.92 -10.05 -14.36
CA ALA A 43 1.64 -9.92 -13.12
C ALA A 43 2.23 -11.27 -12.68
N VAL A 44 3.50 -11.27 -12.30
CA VAL A 44 4.25 -12.48 -11.94
C VAL A 44 4.59 -12.41 -10.45
N VAL A 45 4.25 -13.47 -9.71
CA VAL A 45 4.56 -13.59 -8.29
C VAL A 45 6.08 -13.45 -8.08
N GLY A 46 6.46 -12.60 -7.13
CA GLY A 46 7.86 -12.29 -6.84
C GLY A 46 8.44 -11.13 -7.66
N GLN A 47 7.76 -10.70 -8.72
CA GLN A 47 8.16 -9.52 -9.50
C GLN A 47 7.28 -8.32 -9.20
N GLN A 48 5.97 -8.48 -9.27
CA GLN A 48 5.03 -7.45 -8.88
C GLN A 48 3.81 -8.06 -8.17
N PRO A 49 3.44 -7.60 -6.99
CA PRO A 49 2.19 -7.97 -6.36
C PRO A 49 1.02 -7.38 -7.14
N PHE A 50 -0.12 -8.08 -7.15
CA PHE A 50 -1.26 -7.72 -7.95
C PHE A 50 -2.47 -7.33 -7.10
N GLY A 51 -3.09 -6.22 -7.44
CA GLY A 51 -4.33 -5.78 -6.79
C GLY A 51 -4.85 -4.51 -7.42
N GLY A 52 -6.17 -4.33 -7.36
CA GLY A 52 -6.86 -3.18 -7.92
C GLY A 52 -7.23 -2.15 -6.85
N ALA A 53 -7.16 -0.88 -7.24
CA ALA A 53 -7.67 0.23 -6.47
C ALA A 53 -9.13 0.54 -6.84
N ARG A 54 -9.76 1.49 -6.15
CA ARG A 54 -11.16 1.88 -6.33
C ARG A 54 -12.09 0.65 -6.29
N ALA A 55 -13.03 0.53 -7.23
CA ALA A 55 -13.97 -0.59 -7.31
C ALA A 55 -13.35 -1.88 -7.89
N SER A 56 -12.07 -1.89 -8.22
CA SER A 56 -11.38 -3.08 -8.76
C SER A 56 -10.91 -4.06 -7.68
N GLY A 57 -11.20 -3.82 -6.42
CA GLY A 57 -10.88 -4.72 -5.33
C GLY A 57 -10.37 -3.99 -4.09
N THR A 58 -9.84 -4.76 -3.14
CA THR A 58 -9.32 -4.23 -1.87
C THR A 58 -7.87 -3.76 -1.95
N ASN A 59 -7.22 -4.00 -3.08
CA ASN A 59 -5.81 -3.68 -3.32
C ASN A 59 -4.84 -4.37 -2.30
N ASP A 60 -5.17 -5.58 -1.89
CA ASP A 60 -4.38 -6.33 -0.89
C ASP A 60 -3.05 -6.87 -1.42
N LYS A 61 -2.74 -6.65 -2.70
CA LYS A 61 -1.46 -7.00 -3.32
C LYS A 61 -1.11 -8.47 -3.21
N ALA A 62 -1.93 -9.32 -3.85
CA ALA A 62 -1.67 -10.75 -3.97
C ALA A 62 -0.28 -11.02 -4.56
N GLY A 63 0.46 -11.96 -3.97
CA GLY A 63 1.85 -12.25 -4.33
C GLY A 63 2.89 -11.38 -3.64
N GLY A 64 2.48 -10.46 -2.78
CA GLY A 64 3.38 -9.64 -1.96
C GLY A 64 3.16 -9.85 -0.45
N PRO A 65 4.12 -9.43 0.39
CA PRO A 65 4.03 -9.65 1.84
C PRO A 65 2.89 -8.84 2.49
N LEU A 66 2.47 -7.72 1.92
CA LEU A 66 1.34 -6.92 2.43
C LEU A 66 0.01 -7.69 2.40
N ASN A 67 -0.14 -8.63 1.48
CA ASN A 67 -1.33 -9.47 1.43
C ASN A 67 -1.52 -10.29 2.72
N LEU A 68 -0.44 -10.66 3.38
CA LEU A 68 -0.48 -11.45 4.61
C LEU A 68 -1.20 -10.73 5.76
N LEU A 69 -1.21 -9.40 5.78
CA LEU A 69 -1.93 -8.61 6.79
C LEU A 69 -3.43 -8.91 6.80
N ARG A 70 -3.99 -9.28 5.67
CA ARG A 70 -5.41 -9.65 5.55
C ARG A 70 -5.74 -10.97 6.28
N TRP A 71 -4.75 -11.83 6.47
CA TRP A 71 -4.92 -13.19 7.00
C TRP A 71 -4.49 -13.33 8.47
N ILE A 72 -3.98 -12.27 9.07
CA ILE A 72 -3.51 -12.25 10.45
C ILE A 72 -4.35 -11.30 11.30
N SER A 73 -4.36 -11.55 12.59
CA SER A 73 -5.00 -10.67 13.58
C SER A 73 -3.91 -10.20 14.55
N PRO A 74 -3.35 -9.00 14.35
CA PRO A 74 -2.31 -8.49 15.23
C PRO A 74 -2.82 -8.34 16.67
N ARG A 75 -1.98 -8.73 17.62
CA ARG A 75 -2.26 -8.55 19.04
C ARG A 75 -1.10 -7.82 19.72
N SER A 76 -1.42 -6.75 20.41
CA SER A 76 -0.44 -6.04 21.23
C SER A 76 -0.54 -6.54 22.67
N VAL A 77 0.62 -6.81 23.27
CA VAL A 77 0.72 -7.22 24.66
C VAL A 77 1.66 -6.26 25.37
N LYS A 78 1.18 -5.69 26.46
CA LYS A 78 1.99 -4.88 27.39
C LYS A 78 2.02 -5.58 28.75
N ARG A 79 3.20 -5.82 29.29
CA ARG A 79 3.37 -6.41 30.60
C ARG A 79 4.27 -5.52 31.45
N ALA A 80 3.76 -5.13 32.61
CA ALA A 80 4.60 -4.47 33.61
C ALA A 80 5.46 -5.53 34.30
N ILE A 81 6.77 -5.28 34.40
CA ILE A 81 7.70 -6.13 35.14
C ILE A 81 7.47 -5.89 36.63
N ASP A 82 7.40 -4.61 37.01
CA ASP A 82 7.04 -4.19 38.36
C ASP A 82 5.63 -3.63 38.35
N ILE A 83 4.78 -4.09 39.29
CA ILE A 83 3.42 -3.59 39.39
C ILE A 83 3.45 -2.16 39.96
N PRO A 84 2.91 -1.17 39.23
CA PRO A 84 2.87 0.21 39.71
C PRO A 84 2.10 0.31 41.03
N GLN A 85 2.70 1.00 41.99
CA GLN A 85 2.08 1.30 43.30
C GLN A 85 1.40 2.67 43.31
N ASN A 86 1.80 3.56 42.41
CA ASN A 86 1.29 4.92 42.29
C ASN A 86 0.50 5.08 40.97
N TRP A 87 -0.42 6.04 40.94
CA TRP A 87 -1.22 6.36 39.78
C TRP A 87 -0.47 7.17 38.73
N ASP A 88 0.62 7.85 39.13
CA ASP A 88 1.44 8.70 38.27
C ASP A 88 2.59 7.90 37.64
N TYR A 89 2.91 8.25 36.40
CA TYR A 89 4.07 7.68 35.72
C TYR A 89 5.37 8.39 36.14
N PRO A 90 6.52 7.68 36.10
CA PRO A 90 7.81 8.27 36.48
C PRO A 90 8.14 9.59 35.78
N PHE A 91 7.79 9.73 34.48
CA PHE A 91 8.06 10.95 33.73
C PHE A 91 7.26 12.17 34.21
N MET A 92 6.17 11.98 34.94
CA MET A 92 5.36 13.07 35.47
C MET A 92 6.02 13.79 36.65
N GLY A 93 7.05 13.18 37.26
CA GLY A 93 7.84 13.75 38.31
C GLY A 93 9.15 14.38 37.86
N GLU A 94 9.39 14.39 36.57
CA GLU A 94 10.59 15.03 35.98
C GLU A 94 10.29 16.49 35.65
N ASP A 95 11.14 17.37 36.18
CA ASP A 95 11.08 18.80 35.89
C ASP A 95 11.78 19.16 34.55
#